data_29d6384de2f7d50e17862fe1967029a1
#
_entry.id   29d6384de2f7d50e17862fe1967029a1
#
_cell.length_a   1.000
_cell.length_b   1.000
_cell.length_c   1.000
_cell.angle_alpha   90.00
_cell.angle_beta   90.00
_cell.angle_gamma   90.00
#
_symmetry.space_group_name_H-M   'P 1'
#
loop_
_entity.id
_entity.type
_entity.pdbx_description
1 polymer ?
#
loop_
_entity_poly.entity_id
_entity_poly.type
_entity_poly.pdbx_seq_one_letter_code
_entity_poly.pdbx_strand_id
1 'polypeptide(L)'
;MLLIPAIDLKDGHCVRLKQGDMDQSTTFGENPALMARSWVDKGARRLHLVDLNGAFAGQPKNEQAIRSILKEVGSEIDVQLGGGIRDLDTIERYLDAGLRYVIIGTAAVKNPGFLQDACTAFGGHIIVGLDAKDGKVATDGWSKLTRHEVVDLGKKFEDYGVESIIYTDIGRDGMLSGINIEATVRLAQALTIPVIASGGLSNIADIEALCAVEDEGIEGVICGRAIYTGDLDFQAAQIRADELSA
;
A
#
# COMPACT_ATOMS: atom_id res chain seq x y z
N MET A 1 -0.84 15.89 3.54
CA MET A 1 -0.41 14.45 3.71
C MET A 1 -1.62 13.54 3.81
N LEU A 2 -1.74 12.52 2.97
CA LEU A 2 -2.85 11.56 2.99
C LEU A 2 -2.51 10.34 3.86
N LEU A 3 -3.33 10.06 4.88
CA LEU A 3 -3.22 8.84 5.67
C LEU A 3 -4.13 7.77 5.07
N ILE A 4 -3.57 6.57 4.82
CA ILE A 4 -4.25 5.48 4.11
C ILE A 4 -4.33 4.25 5.01
N PRO A 5 -5.46 3.98 5.67
CA PRO A 5 -5.60 2.79 6.51
C PRO A 5 -5.50 1.52 5.66
N ALA A 6 -4.76 0.53 6.17
CA ALA A 6 -4.55 -0.74 5.50
C ALA A 6 -5.40 -1.85 6.10
N ILE A 7 -6.01 -2.66 5.23
CA ILE A 7 -6.72 -3.89 5.56
C ILE A 7 -6.04 -5.03 4.84
N ASP A 8 -5.35 -5.90 5.59
CA ASP A 8 -4.78 -7.13 5.06
C ASP A 8 -5.81 -8.24 5.16
N LEU A 9 -6.02 -8.95 4.06
CA LEU A 9 -6.99 -10.04 3.94
C LEU A 9 -6.29 -11.38 3.88
N LYS A 10 -6.63 -12.26 4.83
CA LYS A 10 -6.19 -13.66 4.89
C LYS A 10 -7.38 -14.54 5.19
N ASP A 11 -7.65 -15.50 4.32
CA ASP A 11 -8.75 -16.48 4.47
C ASP A 11 -10.11 -15.81 4.73
N GLY A 12 -10.35 -14.65 4.09
CA GLY A 12 -11.58 -13.86 4.22
C GLY A 12 -11.65 -12.93 5.44
N HIS A 13 -10.63 -12.90 6.31
CA HIS A 13 -10.60 -12.11 7.54
C HIS A 13 -9.62 -10.94 7.45
N CYS A 14 -9.84 -9.93 8.28
CA CYS A 14 -8.91 -8.80 8.46
C CYS A 14 -7.82 -9.18 9.45
N VAL A 15 -6.57 -9.20 9.00
CA VAL A 15 -5.41 -9.59 9.81
C VAL A 15 -4.30 -8.56 9.76
N ARG A 16 -3.31 -8.71 10.66
CA ARG A 16 -2.00 -8.04 10.53
C ARG A 16 -0.91 -9.09 10.72
N LEU A 17 0.10 -9.03 9.89
CA LEU A 17 1.28 -9.86 9.99
C LEU A 17 2.38 -9.15 10.79
N LYS A 18 3.33 -9.91 11.30
CA LYS A 18 4.58 -9.39 11.83
C LYS A 18 5.68 -9.65 10.79
N GLN A 19 6.24 -8.57 10.23
CA GLN A 19 7.26 -8.64 9.17
C GLN A 19 6.88 -9.57 7.99
N GLY A 20 5.60 -9.57 7.59
CA GLY A 20 5.11 -10.37 6.47
C GLY A 20 5.00 -11.89 6.73
N ASP A 21 5.25 -12.36 7.96
CA ASP A 21 5.19 -13.79 8.30
C ASP A 21 3.73 -14.25 8.42
N MET A 22 3.29 -15.12 7.50
CA MET A 22 1.94 -15.67 7.46
C MET A 22 1.57 -16.49 8.70
N ASP A 23 2.55 -17.08 9.39
CA ASP A 23 2.33 -17.87 10.60
C ASP A 23 2.22 -16.99 11.85
N GLN A 24 2.64 -15.71 11.76
CA GLN A 24 2.52 -14.71 12.81
C GLN A 24 1.43 -13.68 12.49
N SER A 25 0.22 -14.17 12.18
CA SER A 25 -0.94 -13.34 11.91
C SER A 25 -1.80 -13.14 13.15
N THR A 26 -2.28 -11.91 13.36
CA THR A 26 -3.29 -11.56 14.36
C THR A 26 -4.56 -11.13 13.64
N THR A 27 -5.71 -11.74 13.96
CA THR A 27 -7.01 -11.36 13.41
C THR A 27 -7.57 -10.17 14.20
N PHE A 28 -7.95 -9.12 13.49
CA PHE A 28 -8.56 -7.91 14.06
C PHE A 28 -10.05 -7.75 13.69
N GLY A 29 -10.55 -8.51 12.74
CA GLY A 29 -11.95 -8.49 12.36
C GLY A 29 -12.32 -9.65 11.42
N GLU A 30 -13.53 -10.18 11.62
CA GLU A 30 -14.09 -11.27 10.82
C GLU A 30 -14.89 -10.74 9.62
N ASN A 31 -15.27 -9.46 9.64
CA ASN A 31 -16.06 -8.85 8.57
C ASN A 31 -15.29 -7.69 7.92
N PRO A 32 -14.68 -7.91 6.74
CA PRO A 32 -13.91 -6.89 6.03
C PRO A 32 -14.72 -5.64 5.64
N ALA A 33 -16.00 -5.79 5.27
CA ALA A 33 -16.85 -4.65 4.92
C ALA A 33 -17.09 -3.71 6.13
N LEU A 34 -17.38 -4.28 7.31
CA LEU A 34 -17.53 -3.48 8.54
C LEU A 34 -16.21 -2.83 8.97
N MET A 35 -15.08 -3.50 8.76
CA MET A 35 -13.76 -2.90 9.02
C MET A 35 -13.53 -1.70 8.10
N ALA A 36 -13.81 -1.83 6.81
CA ALA A 36 -13.70 -0.73 5.86
C ALA A 36 -14.61 0.44 6.23
N ARG A 37 -15.89 0.17 6.57
CA ARG A 37 -16.83 1.19 7.05
C ARG A 37 -16.30 1.94 8.26
N SER A 38 -15.72 1.21 9.22
CA SER A 38 -15.18 1.84 10.45
C SER A 38 -14.05 2.84 10.15
N TRP A 39 -13.24 2.61 9.12
CA TRP A 39 -12.20 3.56 8.71
C TRP A 39 -12.77 4.76 7.98
N VAL A 40 -13.79 4.56 7.11
CA VAL A 40 -14.50 5.67 6.45
C VAL A 40 -15.17 6.57 7.47
N ASP A 41 -15.86 6.00 8.46
CA ASP A 41 -16.51 6.76 9.55
C ASP A 41 -15.52 7.56 10.40
N LYS A 42 -14.23 7.15 10.44
CA LYS A 42 -13.13 7.89 11.06
C LYS A 42 -12.44 8.88 10.13
N GLY A 43 -12.97 9.10 8.93
CA GLY A 43 -12.48 10.11 8.00
C GLY A 43 -11.43 9.63 7.00
N ALA A 44 -11.30 8.31 6.77
CA ALA A 44 -10.45 7.81 5.69
C ALA A 44 -10.94 8.30 4.33
N ARG A 45 -10.01 8.75 3.49
CA ARG A 45 -10.27 9.24 2.12
C ARG A 45 -9.78 8.26 1.04
N ARG A 46 -8.96 7.29 1.44
CA ARG A 46 -8.48 6.17 0.61
C ARG A 46 -8.28 4.95 1.51
N LEU A 47 -8.52 3.74 1.01
CA LEU A 47 -8.21 2.47 1.68
C LEU A 47 -7.17 1.68 0.90
N HIS A 48 -6.24 1.07 1.63
CA HIS A 48 -5.25 0.14 1.08
C HIS A 48 -5.62 -1.29 1.45
N LEU A 49 -5.87 -2.13 0.44
CA LEU A 49 -6.19 -3.55 0.63
C LEU A 49 -5.02 -4.41 0.16
N VAL A 50 -4.74 -5.48 0.91
CA VAL A 50 -3.78 -6.50 0.50
C VAL A 50 -4.42 -7.88 0.54
N ASP A 51 -4.50 -8.56 -0.60
CA ASP A 51 -4.82 -9.98 -0.67
C ASP A 51 -3.56 -10.80 -0.35
N LEU A 52 -3.36 -11.11 0.95
CA LEU A 52 -2.17 -11.84 1.41
C LEU A 52 -2.08 -13.24 0.79
N ASN A 53 -3.18 -14.00 0.78
CA ASN A 53 -3.20 -15.31 0.13
C ASN A 53 -2.86 -15.18 -1.37
N GLY A 54 -3.37 -14.12 -2.02
CA GLY A 54 -3.10 -13.82 -3.42
C GLY A 54 -1.62 -13.49 -3.67
N ALA A 55 -1.00 -12.70 -2.80
CA ALA A 55 0.42 -12.35 -2.91
C ALA A 55 1.32 -13.59 -2.95
N PHE A 56 1.04 -14.58 -2.09
CA PHE A 56 1.78 -15.85 -2.05
C PHE A 56 1.39 -16.80 -3.19
N ALA A 57 0.10 -16.92 -3.51
CA ALA A 57 -0.37 -17.81 -4.57
C ALA A 57 -0.10 -17.28 -5.98
N GLY A 58 0.15 -15.98 -6.13
CA GLY A 58 0.34 -15.33 -7.42
C GLY A 58 -0.93 -15.17 -8.25
N GLN A 59 -2.08 -15.26 -7.62
CA GLN A 59 -3.42 -15.07 -8.20
C GLN A 59 -4.40 -14.67 -7.10
N PRO A 60 -5.49 -13.93 -7.39
CA PRO A 60 -6.48 -13.51 -6.39
C PRO A 60 -7.05 -14.68 -5.58
N LYS A 61 -7.23 -14.47 -4.28
CA LYS A 61 -7.77 -15.46 -3.33
C LYS A 61 -8.90 -14.93 -2.44
N ASN A 62 -8.89 -13.63 -2.12
CA ASN A 62 -9.87 -13.01 -1.22
C ASN A 62 -10.91 -12.17 -2.00
N GLU A 63 -11.25 -12.55 -3.24
CA GLU A 63 -12.10 -11.74 -4.13
C GLU A 63 -13.47 -11.44 -3.52
N GLN A 64 -14.09 -12.38 -2.80
CA GLN A 64 -15.38 -12.17 -2.14
C GLN A 64 -15.30 -11.08 -1.05
N ALA A 65 -14.25 -11.09 -0.23
CA ALA A 65 -14.00 -10.07 0.80
C ALA A 65 -13.78 -8.70 0.17
N ILE A 66 -12.96 -8.62 -0.89
CA ILE A 66 -12.69 -7.41 -1.64
C ILE A 66 -13.98 -6.82 -2.23
N ARG A 67 -14.81 -7.64 -2.90
CA ARG A 67 -16.10 -7.20 -3.43
C ARG A 67 -17.06 -6.71 -2.34
N SER A 68 -17.05 -7.32 -1.15
CA SER A 68 -17.85 -6.85 -0.02
C SER A 68 -17.44 -5.48 0.47
N ILE A 69 -16.13 -5.20 0.51
CA ILE A 69 -15.58 -3.87 0.84
C ILE A 69 -15.99 -2.85 -0.23
N LEU A 70 -15.77 -3.15 -1.52
CA LEU A 70 -16.11 -2.25 -2.61
C LEU A 70 -17.61 -1.91 -2.65
N LYS A 71 -18.47 -2.89 -2.39
CA LYS A 71 -19.91 -2.68 -2.28
C LYS A 71 -20.27 -1.74 -1.11
N GLU A 72 -19.55 -1.84 0.01
CA GLU A 72 -19.83 -1.07 1.22
C GLU A 72 -19.35 0.38 1.13
N VAL A 73 -18.14 0.60 0.62
CA VAL A 73 -17.48 1.91 0.68
C VAL A 73 -16.94 2.44 -0.65
N GLY A 74 -16.88 1.63 -1.70
CA GLY A 74 -16.20 1.99 -2.95
C GLY A 74 -16.83 3.14 -3.73
N SER A 75 -18.08 3.52 -3.44
CA SER A 75 -18.72 4.72 -4.01
C SER A 75 -18.44 6.01 -3.23
N GLU A 76 -17.81 5.91 -2.05
CA GLU A 76 -17.56 7.04 -1.15
C GLU A 76 -16.10 7.46 -1.14
N ILE A 77 -15.18 6.50 -1.24
CA ILE A 77 -13.74 6.74 -1.18
C ILE A 77 -12.97 5.88 -2.17
N ASP A 78 -11.77 6.31 -2.51
CA ASP A 78 -10.87 5.52 -3.35
C ASP A 78 -10.37 4.27 -2.61
N VAL A 79 -10.36 3.14 -3.31
CA VAL A 79 -9.83 1.87 -2.80
C VAL A 79 -8.69 1.42 -3.71
N GLN A 80 -7.55 1.07 -3.12
CA GLN A 80 -6.40 0.49 -3.80
C GLN A 80 -6.13 -0.93 -3.31
N LEU A 81 -5.76 -1.84 -4.21
CA LEU A 81 -5.57 -3.26 -3.92
C LEU A 81 -4.24 -3.79 -4.47
N GLY A 82 -3.50 -4.48 -3.62
CA GLY A 82 -2.34 -5.31 -4.00
C GLY A 82 -2.52 -6.77 -3.62
N GLY A 83 -1.65 -7.61 -4.17
CA GLY A 83 -1.63 -9.05 -3.88
C GLY A 83 -2.18 -9.93 -5.01
N GLY A 84 -1.29 -10.69 -5.63
CA GLY A 84 -1.67 -11.71 -6.63
C GLY A 84 -2.03 -11.21 -8.03
N ILE A 85 -1.85 -9.94 -8.33
CA ILE A 85 -2.21 -9.35 -9.63
C ILE A 85 -1.05 -9.53 -10.62
N ARG A 86 -1.26 -10.33 -11.68
CA ARG A 86 -0.22 -10.73 -12.63
C ARG A 86 -0.67 -10.77 -14.10
N ASP A 87 -1.91 -10.39 -14.41
CA ASP A 87 -2.48 -10.35 -15.75
C ASP A 87 -3.47 -9.18 -15.91
N LEU A 88 -3.70 -8.77 -17.17
CA LEU A 88 -4.58 -7.65 -17.51
C LEU A 88 -6.05 -7.92 -17.21
N ASP A 89 -6.49 -9.17 -17.42
CA ASP A 89 -7.90 -9.57 -17.17
C ASP A 89 -8.25 -9.44 -15.67
N THR A 90 -7.29 -9.73 -14.80
CA THR A 90 -7.45 -9.54 -13.35
C THR A 90 -7.56 -8.04 -13.00
N ILE A 91 -6.76 -7.19 -13.63
CA ILE A 91 -6.82 -5.73 -13.45
C ILE A 91 -8.20 -5.23 -13.89
N GLU A 92 -8.63 -5.55 -15.11
CA GLU A 92 -9.91 -5.12 -15.67
C GLU A 92 -11.07 -5.52 -14.75
N ARG A 93 -11.13 -6.79 -14.32
CA ARG A 93 -12.18 -7.27 -13.41
C ARG A 93 -12.26 -6.51 -12.08
N TYR A 94 -11.14 -6.09 -11.53
CA TYR A 94 -11.12 -5.31 -10.28
C TYR A 94 -11.53 -3.85 -10.50
N LEU A 95 -11.09 -3.23 -11.60
CA LEU A 95 -11.50 -1.88 -11.96
C LEU A 95 -13.00 -1.82 -12.25
N ASP A 96 -13.53 -2.80 -13.00
CA ASP A 96 -14.97 -2.95 -13.26
C ASP A 96 -15.79 -3.18 -11.98
N ALA A 97 -15.19 -3.81 -10.97
CA ALA A 97 -15.81 -4.00 -9.67
C ALA A 97 -15.84 -2.73 -8.79
N GLY A 98 -15.23 -1.64 -9.24
CA GLY A 98 -15.19 -0.34 -8.55
C GLY A 98 -13.89 -0.03 -7.81
N LEU A 99 -12.82 -0.80 -8.03
CA LEU A 99 -11.51 -0.45 -7.50
C LEU A 99 -10.98 0.79 -8.21
N ARG A 100 -10.36 1.72 -7.46
CA ARG A 100 -9.76 2.92 -8.07
C ARG A 100 -8.33 2.66 -8.55
N TYR A 101 -7.51 1.95 -7.76
CA TYR A 101 -6.14 1.67 -8.12
C TYR A 101 -5.78 0.20 -7.90
N VAL A 102 -4.97 -0.32 -8.80
CA VAL A 102 -4.37 -1.64 -8.72
C VAL A 102 -2.88 -1.51 -8.44
N ILE A 103 -2.38 -2.26 -7.46
CA ILE A 103 -0.97 -2.23 -7.05
C ILE A 103 -0.27 -3.45 -7.61
N ILE A 104 0.73 -3.21 -8.45
CA ILE A 104 1.59 -4.25 -9.03
C ILE A 104 2.93 -4.25 -8.31
N GLY A 105 3.23 -5.32 -7.57
CA GLY A 105 4.48 -5.50 -6.84
C GLY A 105 5.47 -6.39 -7.60
N THR A 106 5.59 -7.65 -7.19
CA THR A 106 6.50 -8.65 -7.76
C THR A 106 6.48 -8.71 -9.29
N ALA A 107 5.30 -8.58 -9.92
CA ALA A 107 5.16 -8.64 -11.38
C ALA A 107 5.84 -7.45 -12.07
N ALA A 108 5.82 -6.24 -11.48
CA ALA A 108 6.51 -5.08 -12.03
C ALA A 108 8.04 -5.29 -12.12
N VAL A 109 8.61 -5.99 -11.13
CA VAL A 109 10.04 -6.29 -11.07
C VAL A 109 10.43 -7.42 -12.02
N LYS A 110 9.63 -8.50 -12.05
CA LYS A 110 9.95 -9.71 -12.84
C LYS A 110 9.57 -9.59 -14.31
N ASN A 111 8.52 -8.85 -14.62
CA ASN A 111 8.00 -8.66 -15.98
C ASN A 111 7.67 -7.19 -16.23
N PRO A 112 8.66 -6.34 -16.48
CA PRO A 112 8.45 -4.91 -16.76
C PRO A 112 7.55 -4.65 -17.97
N GLY A 113 7.52 -5.55 -18.96
CA GLY A 113 6.62 -5.47 -20.12
C GLY A 113 5.15 -5.54 -19.70
N PHE A 114 4.81 -6.43 -18.77
CA PHE A 114 3.45 -6.48 -18.21
C PHE A 114 3.06 -5.17 -17.51
N LEU A 115 3.99 -4.54 -16.75
CA LEU A 115 3.72 -3.25 -16.13
C LEU A 115 3.43 -2.17 -17.19
N GLN A 116 4.21 -2.13 -18.26
CA GLN A 116 4.03 -1.17 -19.35
C GLN A 116 2.69 -1.37 -20.07
N ASP A 117 2.32 -2.64 -20.33
CA ASP A 117 1.03 -2.99 -20.93
C ASP A 117 -0.13 -2.58 -20.02
N ALA A 118 -0.01 -2.83 -18.71
CA ALA A 118 -1.00 -2.43 -17.72
C ALA A 118 -1.18 -0.91 -17.64
N CYS A 119 -0.10 -0.14 -17.61
CA CYS A 119 -0.16 1.33 -17.61
C CYS A 119 -0.75 1.87 -18.91
N THR A 120 -0.47 1.21 -20.05
CA THR A 120 -1.04 1.60 -21.35
C THR A 120 -2.54 1.32 -21.43
N ALA A 121 -2.97 0.14 -20.95
CA ALA A 121 -4.37 -0.27 -20.99
C ALA A 121 -5.25 0.44 -19.93
N PHE A 122 -4.67 0.72 -18.75
CA PHE A 122 -5.40 1.22 -17.58
C PHE A 122 -4.74 2.48 -17.00
N GLY A 123 -4.41 3.45 -17.85
CA GLY A 123 -3.78 4.72 -17.45
C GLY A 123 -4.59 5.42 -16.35
N GLY A 124 -3.90 5.93 -15.33
CA GLY A 124 -4.51 6.59 -14.18
C GLY A 124 -5.00 5.63 -13.07
N HIS A 125 -4.69 4.32 -13.18
CA HIS A 125 -5.15 3.30 -12.24
C HIS A 125 -4.05 2.38 -11.70
N ILE A 126 -2.82 2.53 -12.17
CA ILE A 126 -1.72 1.61 -11.82
C ILE A 126 -0.76 2.26 -10.83
N ILE A 127 -0.62 1.62 -9.69
CA ILE A 127 0.39 1.93 -8.65
C ILE A 127 1.41 0.80 -8.62
N VAL A 128 2.67 1.11 -8.34
CA VAL A 128 3.70 0.09 -8.14
C VAL A 128 4.06 -0.04 -6.66
N GLY A 129 4.09 -1.26 -6.15
CA GLY A 129 4.63 -1.57 -4.83
C GLY A 129 6.10 -1.97 -4.91
N LEU A 130 6.98 -1.24 -4.25
CA LEU A 130 8.39 -1.55 -4.08
C LEU A 130 8.69 -1.80 -2.60
N ASP A 131 8.67 -3.07 -2.24
CA ASP A 131 9.03 -3.53 -0.89
C ASP A 131 10.53 -3.73 -0.83
N ALA A 132 11.22 -3.11 0.12
CA ALA A 132 12.68 -3.13 0.15
C ALA A 132 13.25 -3.36 1.55
N LYS A 133 14.45 -3.93 1.57
CA LYS A 133 15.30 -4.05 2.75
C LYS A 133 16.68 -3.51 2.42
N ASP A 134 17.16 -2.56 3.21
CA ASP A 134 18.48 -1.95 3.02
C ASP A 134 18.68 -1.42 1.58
N GLY A 135 17.63 -0.81 1.00
CA GLY A 135 17.64 -0.26 -0.35
C GLY A 135 17.45 -1.29 -1.48
N LYS A 136 17.45 -2.59 -1.21
CA LYS A 136 17.27 -3.67 -2.18
C LYS A 136 15.80 -4.11 -2.24
N VAL A 137 15.26 -4.24 -3.44
CA VAL A 137 13.86 -4.67 -3.63
C VAL A 137 13.68 -6.15 -3.35
N ALA A 138 12.63 -6.48 -2.58
CA ALA A 138 12.17 -7.83 -2.32
C ALA A 138 10.99 -8.22 -3.22
N THR A 139 10.84 -9.50 -3.51
CA THR A 139 9.75 -10.08 -4.32
C THR A 139 9.18 -11.34 -3.65
N ASP A 140 8.09 -11.87 -4.23
CA ASP A 140 7.48 -13.14 -3.83
C ASP A 140 7.06 -13.16 -2.35
N GLY A 141 6.31 -12.14 -1.92
CA GLY A 141 5.90 -12.01 -0.51
C GLY A 141 7.09 -11.85 0.44
N TRP A 142 8.12 -11.10 -0.01
CA TRP A 142 9.36 -10.78 0.71
C TRP A 142 10.33 -11.96 0.90
N SER A 143 9.99 -13.12 0.33
CA SER A 143 10.84 -14.32 0.46
C SER A 143 12.15 -14.25 -0.32
N LYS A 144 12.24 -13.32 -1.30
CA LYS A 144 13.41 -13.21 -2.17
C LYS A 144 13.87 -11.76 -2.27
N LEU A 145 15.06 -11.49 -1.72
CA LEU A 145 15.75 -10.21 -1.92
C LEU A 145 16.44 -10.23 -3.29
N THR A 146 16.19 -9.18 -4.10
CA THR A 146 16.80 -9.01 -5.42
C THR A 146 18.11 -8.22 -5.34
N ARG A 147 18.78 -8.03 -6.49
CA ARG A 147 19.95 -7.14 -6.60
C ARG A 147 19.57 -5.73 -7.04
N HIS A 148 18.28 -5.48 -7.30
CA HIS A 148 17.82 -4.19 -7.79
C HIS A 148 17.73 -3.18 -6.64
N GLU A 149 18.34 -2.02 -6.85
CA GLU A 149 18.14 -0.86 -5.99
C GLU A 149 16.73 -0.28 -6.23
N VAL A 150 16.09 0.17 -5.16
CA VAL A 150 14.74 0.72 -5.23
C VAL A 150 14.66 1.97 -6.12
N VAL A 151 15.67 2.83 -6.04
CA VAL A 151 15.76 4.06 -6.84
C VAL A 151 15.91 3.75 -8.33
N ASP A 152 16.75 2.77 -8.68
CA ASP A 152 16.98 2.40 -10.08
C ASP A 152 15.71 1.84 -10.73
N LEU A 153 14.94 1.02 -9.99
CA LEU A 153 13.65 0.52 -10.48
C LEU A 153 12.61 1.63 -10.57
N GLY A 154 12.53 2.52 -9.57
CA GLY A 154 11.63 3.67 -9.61
C GLY A 154 11.85 4.52 -10.85
N LYS A 155 13.10 4.88 -11.15
CA LYS A 155 13.48 5.64 -12.35
C LYS A 155 13.08 4.93 -13.65
N LYS A 156 13.25 3.61 -13.70
CA LYS A 156 12.86 2.83 -14.87
C LYS A 156 11.36 2.90 -15.15
N PHE A 157 10.53 3.10 -14.11
CA PHE A 157 9.08 3.13 -14.24
C PHE A 157 8.50 4.52 -14.53
N GLU A 158 9.32 5.60 -14.50
CA GLU A 158 8.86 6.97 -14.72
C GLU A 158 8.16 7.15 -16.08
N ASP A 159 8.69 6.53 -17.14
CA ASP A 159 8.13 6.65 -18.49
C ASP A 159 6.93 5.72 -18.75
N TYR A 160 6.50 4.92 -17.77
CA TYR A 160 5.42 3.95 -18.00
C TYR A 160 4.03 4.52 -17.69
N GLY A 161 3.93 5.66 -17.00
CA GLY A 161 2.67 6.27 -16.60
C GLY A 161 2.11 5.66 -15.31
N VAL A 162 2.99 5.27 -14.38
CA VAL A 162 2.65 4.83 -13.02
C VAL A 162 2.13 6.03 -12.22
N GLU A 163 1.00 5.88 -11.51
CA GLU A 163 0.37 6.94 -10.72
C GLU A 163 1.17 7.30 -9.48
N SER A 164 1.61 6.30 -8.73
CA SER A 164 2.47 6.48 -7.55
C SER A 164 3.26 5.21 -7.23
N ILE A 165 4.27 5.34 -6.38
CA ILE A 165 5.05 4.21 -5.87
C ILE A 165 4.81 4.09 -4.36
N ILE A 166 4.31 2.94 -3.92
CA ILE A 166 4.30 2.59 -2.50
C ILE A 166 5.67 2.01 -2.16
N TYR A 167 6.40 2.70 -1.30
CA TYR A 167 7.69 2.23 -0.79
C TYR A 167 7.51 1.65 0.61
N THR A 168 7.73 0.34 0.76
CA THR A 168 7.65 -0.35 2.05
C THR A 168 9.05 -0.73 2.55
N ASP A 169 9.44 -0.20 3.72
CA ASP A 169 10.60 -0.75 4.46
C ASP A 169 10.18 -2.00 5.21
N ILE A 170 10.49 -3.19 4.62
CA ILE A 170 10.08 -4.48 5.19
C ILE A 170 10.80 -4.84 6.49
N GLY A 171 11.94 -4.20 6.77
CA GLY A 171 12.64 -4.38 8.05
C GLY A 171 11.92 -3.72 9.22
N ARG A 172 11.09 -2.71 8.93
CA ARG A 172 10.31 -1.95 9.91
C ARG A 172 8.83 -2.34 9.94
N ASP A 173 8.33 -3.00 8.87
CA ASP A 173 6.91 -3.30 8.77
C ASP A 173 6.38 -4.14 9.93
N GLY A 174 5.27 -3.69 10.54
CA GLY A 174 4.65 -4.32 11.71
C GLY A 174 5.43 -4.20 13.02
N MET A 175 6.57 -3.47 13.04
CA MET A 175 7.47 -3.38 14.22
C MET A 175 7.22 -2.15 15.10
N LEU A 176 6.41 -1.18 14.65
CA LEU A 176 6.16 0.10 15.36
C LEU A 176 7.48 0.83 15.72
N SER A 177 8.44 0.79 14.81
CA SER A 177 9.80 1.35 15.02
C SER A 177 10.03 2.71 14.39
N GLY A 178 8.98 3.32 13.86
CA GLY A 178 8.99 4.58 13.10
C GLY A 178 9.22 4.36 11.59
N ILE A 179 8.69 5.28 10.79
CA ILE A 179 8.87 5.31 9.32
C ILE A 179 10.36 5.56 8.99
N ASN A 180 10.83 4.97 7.90
CA ASN A 180 12.14 5.27 7.35
C ASN A 180 12.09 6.54 6.49
N ILE A 181 12.05 7.71 7.17
CA ILE A 181 11.94 9.03 6.53
C ILE A 181 13.08 9.24 5.51
N GLU A 182 14.32 8.97 5.92
CA GLU A 182 15.51 9.19 5.07
C GLU A 182 15.44 8.41 3.76
N ALA A 183 15.11 7.11 3.82
CA ALA A 183 15.02 6.28 2.63
C ALA A 183 13.82 6.67 1.75
N THR A 184 12.68 7.05 2.35
CA THR A 184 11.49 7.53 1.64
C THR A 184 11.76 8.84 0.90
N VAL A 185 12.37 9.83 1.57
CA VAL A 185 12.77 11.12 0.97
C VAL A 185 13.77 10.91 -0.15
N ARG A 186 14.80 10.08 0.06
CA ARG A 186 15.79 9.76 -0.98
C ARG A 186 15.14 9.21 -2.25
N LEU A 187 14.14 8.34 -2.10
CA LEU A 187 13.40 7.80 -3.23
C LEU A 187 12.55 8.90 -3.89
N ALA A 188 11.80 9.65 -3.12
CA ALA A 188 10.91 10.71 -3.61
C ALA A 188 11.69 11.79 -4.39
N GLN A 189 12.81 12.26 -3.83
CA GLN A 189 13.69 13.25 -4.51
C GLN A 189 14.31 12.73 -5.81
N ALA A 190 14.48 11.43 -5.95
CA ALA A 190 15.08 10.83 -7.14
C ALA A 190 14.07 10.62 -8.29
N LEU A 191 12.77 10.78 -8.03
CA LEU A 191 11.68 10.45 -8.94
C LEU A 191 10.77 11.67 -9.20
N THR A 192 10.08 11.63 -10.33
CA THR A 192 8.95 12.51 -10.63
C THR A 192 7.60 11.87 -10.23
N ILE A 193 7.58 10.56 -10.01
CA ILE A 193 6.40 9.80 -9.56
C ILE A 193 6.21 10.04 -8.05
N PRO A 194 5.00 10.40 -7.57
CA PRO A 194 4.72 10.53 -6.14
C PRO A 194 5.00 9.25 -5.36
N VAL A 195 5.50 9.39 -4.12
CA VAL A 195 5.81 8.26 -3.25
C VAL A 195 4.84 8.19 -2.08
N ILE A 196 4.34 6.99 -1.78
CA ILE A 196 3.55 6.68 -0.58
C ILE A 196 4.45 5.89 0.36
N ALA A 197 4.67 6.42 1.57
CA ALA A 197 5.47 5.78 2.60
C ALA A 197 4.75 4.57 3.20
N SER A 198 5.48 3.49 3.50
CA SER A 198 4.92 2.29 4.13
C SER A 198 5.97 1.56 5.00
N GLY A 199 5.48 0.90 6.05
CA GLY A 199 6.31 0.10 6.95
C GLY A 199 6.89 0.88 8.14
N GLY A 200 6.52 0.45 9.35
CA GLY A 200 7.08 0.97 10.59
C GLY A 200 6.31 2.06 11.31
N LEU A 201 5.33 2.71 10.67
CA LEU A 201 4.53 3.77 11.29
C LEU A 201 4.09 3.38 12.71
N SER A 202 4.37 4.25 13.69
CA SER A 202 4.16 3.94 15.10
C SER A 202 3.25 4.93 15.83
N ASN A 203 3.42 6.23 15.62
CA ASN A 203 2.72 7.24 16.39
C ASN A 203 2.60 8.57 15.63
N ILE A 204 2.01 9.58 16.30
CA ILE A 204 1.75 10.89 15.70
C ILE A 204 3.04 11.65 15.30
N ALA A 205 4.16 11.44 15.99
CA ALA A 205 5.41 12.09 15.64
C ALA A 205 5.95 11.63 14.28
N ASP A 206 5.68 10.38 13.88
CA ASP A 206 6.01 9.92 12.52
C ASP A 206 5.20 10.68 11.46
N ILE A 207 3.92 10.97 11.73
CA ILE A 207 3.06 11.74 10.83
C ILE A 207 3.58 13.18 10.71
N GLU A 208 3.90 13.84 11.84
CA GLU A 208 4.45 15.18 11.84
C GLU A 208 5.78 15.26 11.09
N ALA A 209 6.64 14.25 11.26
CA ALA A 209 7.91 14.17 10.55
C ALA A 209 7.74 13.96 9.03
N LEU A 210 6.72 13.18 8.59
CA LEU A 210 6.39 13.03 7.18
C LEU A 210 5.80 14.31 6.58
N CYS A 211 4.89 15.00 7.29
CA CYS A 211 4.35 16.28 6.84
C CYS A 211 5.45 17.33 6.64
N ALA A 212 6.48 17.33 7.49
CA ALA A 212 7.60 18.26 7.36
C ALA A 212 8.45 18.07 6.08
N VAL A 213 8.29 16.94 5.38
CA VAL A 213 9.02 16.59 4.15
C VAL A 213 8.10 16.20 2.99
N GLU A 214 6.79 16.49 3.07
CA GLU A 214 5.85 16.08 2.01
C GLU A 214 6.16 16.75 0.67
N ASP A 215 6.66 17.98 0.67
CA ASP A 215 7.07 18.73 -0.53
C ASP A 215 8.21 18.05 -1.30
N GLU A 216 8.90 17.09 -0.70
CA GLU A 216 9.92 16.28 -1.38
C GLU A 216 9.33 15.22 -2.35
N GLY A 217 8.00 15.18 -2.50
CA GLY A 217 7.28 14.28 -3.40
C GLY A 217 6.61 13.11 -2.68
N ILE A 218 6.28 13.25 -1.39
CA ILE A 218 5.58 12.23 -0.62
C ILE A 218 4.09 12.54 -0.61
N GLU A 219 3.27 11.69 -1.27
CA GLU A 219 1.82 11.85 -1.40
C GLU A 219 1.06 11.46 -0.12
N GLY A 220 1.53 10.42 0.57
CA GLY A 220 0.81 9.85 1.70
C GLY A 220 1.58 8.77 2.45
N VAL A 221 0.90 8.16 3.44
CA VAL A 221 1.44 7.09 4.26
C VAL A 221 0.43 5.98 4.51
N ILE A 222 0.87 4.72 4.37
CA ILE A 222 0.08 3.54 4.73
C ILE A 222 0.07 3.39 6.26
N CYS A 223 -1.13 3.41 6.85
CA CYS A 223 -1.35 3.21 8.27
C CYS A 223 -1.69 1.74 8.53
N GLY A 224 -0.72 1.00 9.03
CA GLY A 224 -0.85 -0.43 9.33
C GLY A 224 -1.14 -0.68 10.81
N ARG A 225 -0.25 -1.43 11.48
CA ARG A 225 -0.45 -1.96 12.83
C ARG A 225 -0.83 -0.92 13.87
N ALA A 226 -0.23 0.27 13.84
CA ALA A 226 -0.43 1.33 14.85
C ALA A 226 -1.90 1.72 15.07
N ILE A 227 -2.71 1.76 13.99
CA ILE A 227 -4.13 2.12 14.09
C ILE A 227 -5.01 0.98 14.63
N TYR A 228 -4.53 -0.26 14.63
CA TYR A 228 -5.22 -1.43 15.18
C TYR A 228 -4.88 -1.69 16.63
N THR A 229 -3.67 -1.36 17.05
CA THR A 229 -3.19 -1.52 18.44
C THR A 229 -3.51 -0.31 19.32
N GLY A 230 -3.95 0.81 18.71
CA GLY A 230 -4.27 2.05 19.42
C GLY A 230 -3.05 2.94 19.72
N ASP A 231 -1.88 2.60 19.18
CA ASP A 231 -0.67 3.45 19.27
C ASP A 231 -0.84 4.75 18.47
N LEU A 232 -1.71 4.73 17.45
CA LEU A 232 -2.08 5.89 16.64
C LEU A 232 -3.60 5.99 16.51
N ASP A 233 -4.20 7.08 17.00
CA ASP A 233 -5.59 7.42 16.68
C ASP A 233 -5.65 7.95 15.25
N PHE A 234 -6.29 7.18 14.35
CA PHE A 234 -6.33 7.50 12.92
C PHE A 234 -7.03 8.83 12.63
N GLN A 235 -8.17 9.09 13.28
CA GLN A 235 -8.94 10.31 13.04
C GLN A 235 -8.17 11.55 13.50
N ALA A 236 -7.61 11.51 14.70
CA ALA A 236 -6.79 12.60 15.23
C ALA A 236 -5.53 12.83 14.37
N ALA A 237 -4.91 11.75 13.89
CA ALA A 237 -3.73 11.82 13.06
C ALA A 237 -4.02 12.43 11.68
N GLN A 238 -5.16 12.12 11.05
CA GLN A 238 -5.54 12.73 9.77
C GLN A 238 -5.85 14.22 9.95
N ILE A 239 -6.57 14.61 11.01
CA ILE A 239 -6.82 16.02 11.32
C ILE A 239 -5.49 16.77 11.50
N ARG A 240 -4.55 16.19 12.25
CA ARG A 240 -3.23 16.79 12.47
C ARG A 240 -2.43 16.94 11.17
N ALA A 241 -2.46 15.93 10.31
CA ALA A 241 -1.81 15.98 9.02
C ALA A 241 -2.40 17.11 8.13
N ASP A 242 -3.74 17.24 8.11
CA ASP A 242 -4.41 18.30 7.35
C ASP A 242 -4.04 19.71 7.87
N GLU A 243 -3.89 19.89 9.19
CA GLU A 243 -3.42 21.15 9.79
C GLU A 243 -1.99 21.53 9.37
N LEU A 244 -1.12 20.54 9.19
CA LEU A 244 0.29 20.76 8.86
C LEU A 244 0.53 20.95 7.37
N SER A 245 -0.36 20.42 6.51
CA SER A 245 -0.29 20.49 5.05
C SER A 245 -1.11 21.66 4.46
N ALA A 246 -1.69 22.53 5.30
CA ALA A 246 -2.60 23.62 4.90
C ALA A 246 -1.88 24.92 4.49
#